data_2abb7df91f73a47e524884326d63b21b
#
_entry.id   2abb7df91f73a47e524884326d63b21b
#
_cell.length_a   1.000
_cell.length_b   1.000
_cell.length_c   1.000
_cell.angle_alpha   90.00
_cell.angle_beta   90.00
_cell.angle_gamma   90.00
#
_symmetry.space_group_name_H-M   'P 1'
#
loop_
_entity.id
_entity.type
_entity.pdbx_description
1 polymer ?
#
loop_
_entity_poly.entity_id
_entity_poly.type
_entity_poly.pdbx_seq_one_letter_code
_entity_poly.pdbx_strand_id
1 'polypeptide(L)'
;MRLENKKIIVTAAAQGIGRATALKFASEGANVIATDINEQKLEEIKSLNPKIEIAKLDSTNKEEVENFYAKIDNIDVLFHAVGF
;
A
#
# COMPACT_ATOMS: atom_id res chain seq x y z
N MET A 1 15.52 -12.51 2.88
CA MET A 1 14.38 -11.89 2.19
C MET A 1 14.88 -10.92 1.14
N ARG A 2 14.14 -10.78 0.06
CA ARG A 2 14.62 -10.04 -1.12
C ARG A 2 14.39 -8.55 -1.06
N LEU A 3 13.43 -8.11 -0.26
CA LEU A 3 12.99 -6.71 -0.25
C LEU A 3 13.18 -6.03 1.11
N GLU A 4 14.08 -6.54 1.92
CA GLU A 4 14.32 -5.95 3.22
C GLU A 4 14.70 -4.48 3.11
N ASN A 5 14.10 -3.68 3.97
CA ASN A 5 14.33 -2.23 4.04
C ASN A 5 13.86 -1.44 2.82
N LYS A 6 13.17 -2.06 1.88
CA LYS A 6 12.56 -1.33 0.77
C LYS A 6 11.22 -0.77 1.22
N LYS A 7 10.97 0.49 0.90
CA LYS A 7 9.69 1.12 1.18
C LYS A 7 8.84 1.08 -0.08
N ILE A 8 7.72 0.37 -0.01
CA ILE A 8 6.86 0.14 -1.17
C ILE A 8 5.45 0.62 -0.87
N ILE A 9 4.92 1.44 -1.75
CA ILE A 9 3.53 1.88 -1.66
C ILE A 9 2.73 1.13 -2.70
N VAL A 10 1.64 0.51 -2.27
CA VAL A 10 0.72 -0.20 -3.17
C VAL A 10 -0.61 0.53 -3.12
N THR A 11 -1.04 1.09 -4.25
CA THR A 11 -2.32 1.79 -4.34
C THR A 11 -3.40 0.80 -4.79
N ALA A 12 -4.66 1.12 -4.51
CA ALA A 12 -5.81 0.25 -4.78
C ALA A 12 -5.57 -1.16 -4.22
N ALA A 13 -5.08 -1.21 -2.98
CA ALA A 13 -4.59 -2.45 -2.38
C ALA A 13 -5.66 -3.28 -1.68
N ALA A 14 -6.90 -2.79 -1.63
CA ALA A 14 -7.94 -3.43 -0.83
C ALA A 14 -8.36 -4.80 -1.35
N GLN A 15 -8.21 -5.05 -2.63
CA GLN A 15 -8.64 -6.32 -3.21
C GLN A 15 -7.88 -6.62 -4.49
N GLY A 16 -8.06 -7.83 -5.01
CA GLY A 16 -7.51 -8.25 -6.28
C GLY A 16 -5.98 -8.24 -6.31
N ILE A 17 -5.43 -7.79 -7.43
CA ILE A 17 -3.99 -7.79 -7.65
C ILE A 17 -3.26 -6.91 -6.64
N GLY A 18 -3.84 -5.76 -6.30
CA GLY A 18 -3.23 -4.85 -5.33
C GLY A 18 -3.05 -5.52 -3.97
N ARG A 19 -4.08 -6.22 -3.50
CA ARG A 19 -4.03 -6.92 -2.22
C ARG A 19 -2.97 -8.02 -2.24
N ALA A 20 -2.97 -8.84 -3.28
CA ALA A 20 -2.01 -9.94 -3.41
C ALA A 20 -0.58 -9.39 -3.47
N THR A 21 -0.37 -8.30 -4.20
CA THR A 21 0.93 -7.66 -4.34
C THR A 21 1.42 -7.12 -3.00
N ALA A 22 0.55 -6.44 -2.25
CA ALA A 22 0.93 -5.89 -0.95
C ALA A 22 1.35 -7.00 0.01
N LEU A 23 0.60 -8.08 0.06
CA LEU A 23 0.92 -9.22 0.92
C LEU A 23 2.23 -9.89 0.49
N LYS A 24 2.43 -10.04 -0.80
CA LYS A 24 3.67 -10.65 -1.33
C LYS A 24 4.89 -9.81 -0.99
N PHE A 25 4.84 -8.50 -1.21
CA PHE A 25 5.96 -7.64 -0.89
C PHE A 25 6.27 -7.66 0.60
N ALA A 26 5.24 -7.63 1.44
CA ALA A 26 5.46 -7.70 2.88
C ALA A 26 6.10 -9.02 3.30
N SER A 27 5.71 -10.11 2.64
CA SER A 27 6.31 -11.43 2.94
C SER A 27 7.78 -11.50 2.54
N GLU A 28 8.20 -10.63 1.62
CA GLU A 28 9.60 -10.54 1.18
C GLU A 28 10.41 -9.57 2.05
N GLY A 29 9.82 -9.05 3.10
CA GLY A 29 10.51 -8.17 4.05
C GLY A 29 10.39 -6.69 3.78
N ALA A 30 9.62 -6.28 2.79
CA ALA A 30 9.43 -4.86 2.47
C ALA A 30 8.60 -4.15 3.54
N ASN A 31 8.83 -2.86 3.66
CA ASN A 31 7.97 -1.98 4.43
C ASN A 31 6.86 -1.49 3.50
N VAL A 32 5.70 -2.14 3.59
CA VAL A 32 4.59 -1.88 2.68
C VAL A 32 3.59 -0.93 3.30
N ILE A 33 3.17 0.06 2.51
CA ILE A 33 2.04 0.92 2.84
C ILE A 33 0.95 0.62 1.80
N ALA A 34 -0.15 0.06 2.25
CA ALA A 34 -1.28 -0.28 1.39
C ALA A 34 -2.29 0.84 1.45
N THR A 35 -2.68 1.37 0.30
CA THR A 35 -3.67 2.44 0.23
C THR A 35 -4.87 2.02 -0.60
N ASP A 36 -6.03 2.50 -0.19
CA ASP A 36 -7.28 2.28 -0.91
C ASP A 36 -8.33 3.24 -0.36
N ILE A 37 -9.40 3.44 -1.10
CA ILE A 37 -10.52 4.22 -0.62
C ILE A 37 -11.37 3.43 0.38
N ASN A 38 -11.32 2.12 0.33
CA ASN A 38 -12.10 1.24 1.19
C ASN A 38 -11.30 0.86 2.45
N GLU A 39 -11.49 1.63 3.51
CA GLU A 39 -10.76 1.45 4.76
C GLU A 39 -11.02 0.09 5.41
N GLN A 40 -12.26 -0.39 5.34
CA GLN A 40 -12.61 -1.68 5.93
C GLN A 40 -11.82 -2.83 5.29
N LYS A 41 -11.66 -2.77 3.98
CA LYS A 41 -10.86 -3.78 3.27
C LYS A 41 -9.38 -3.67 3.62
N LEU A 42 -8.88 -2.46 3.82
CA LEU A 42 -7.51 -2.26 4.26
C LEU A 42 -7.27 -2.90 5.63
N GLU A 43 -8.22 -2.79 6.53
CA GLU A 43 -8.10 -3.42 7.83
C GLU A 43 -8.03 -4.94 7.75
N GLU A 44 -8.68 -5.53 6.75
CA GLU A 44 -8.56 -6.96 6.51
C GLU A 44 -7.12 -7.33 6.13
N ILE A 45 -6.47 -6.51 5.31
CA ILE A 45 -5.07 -6.72 4.93
C ILE A 45 -4.17 -6.64 6.17
N LYS A 46 -4.38 -5.64 7.00
CA LYS A 46 -3.60 -5.47 8.20
C LYS A 46 -3.79 -6.63 9.17
N SER A 47 -4.98 -7.19 9.19
CA SER A 47 -5.27 -8.39 9.99
C SER A 47 -4.48 -9.60 9.50
N LEU A 48 -4.28 -9.71 8.19
CA LEU A 48 -3.51 -10.81 7.60
C LEU A 48 -2.00 -10.64 7.81
N ASN A 49 -1.52 -9.40 7.80
CA ASN A 49 -0.12 -9.10 8.06
C ASN A 49 0.00 -7.76 8.80
N PRO A 50 0.09 -7.79 10.14
CA PRO A 50 0.13 -6.56 10.94
C PRO A 50 1.29 -5.62 10.67
N LYS A 51 2.31 -6.08 9.96
CA LYS A 51 3.45 -5.25 9.60
C LYS A 51 3.13 -4.29 8.46
N ILE A 52 2.07 -4.54 7.71
CA ILE A 52 1.66 -3.65 6.64
C ILE A 52 1.00 -2.42 7.25
N GLU A 53 1.45 -1.24 6.84
CA GLU A 53 0.77 -0.01 7.19
C GLU A 53 -0.36 0.21 6.21
N ILE A 54 -1.46 0.75 6.68
CA ILE A 54 -2.62 1.04 5.83
C ILE A 54 -2.96 2.52 5.89
N ALA A 55 -3.45 3.05 4.78
CA ALA A 55 -3.87 4.44 4.72
C ALA A 55 -5.04 4.57 3.75
N LYS A 56 -6.12 5.17 4.21
CA LYS A 56 -7.24 5.48 3.34
C LYS A 56 -6.84 6.63 2.43
N LEU A 57 -6.95 6.40 1.13
CA LEU A 57 -6.53 7.38 0.14
C LEU A 57 -7.39 7.24 -1.11
N ASP A 58 -7.97 8.36 -1.55
CA ASP A 58 -8.67 8.41 -2.81
C ASP A 58 -7.68 8.81 -3.89
N SER A 59 -7.25 7.84 -4.70
CA SER A 59 -6.25 8.08 -5.74
C SER A 59 -6.74 8.99 -6.87
N THR A 60 -8.03 9.31 -6.91
CA THR A 60 -8.59 10.26 -7.88
C THR A 60 -8.56 11.69 -7.35
N ASN A 61 -8.28 11.89 -6.08
CA ASN A 61 -8.19 13.20 -5.46
C ASN A 61 -6.75 13.67 -5.44
N LYS A 62 -6.42 14.57 -6.37
CA LYS A 62 -5.04 15.03 -6.56
C LYS A 62 -4.44 15.65 -5.30
N GLU A 63 -5.20 16.48 -4.61
CA GLU A 63 -4.72 17.15 -3.40
C GLU A 63 -4.41 16.14 -2.29
N GLU A 64 -5.29 15.17 -2.12
CA GLU A 64 -5.12 14.13 -1.12
C GLU A 64 -3.88 13.29 -1.41
N VAL A 65 -3.68 12.95 -2.68
CA VAL A 65 -2.51 12.18 -3.12
C VAL A 65 -1.22 12.96 -2.88
N GLU A 66 -1.21 14.24 -3.25
CA GLU A 66 -0.02 15.07 -3.06
C GLU A 66 0.33 15.20 -1.57
N ASN A 67 -0.68 15.41 -0.73
CA ASN A 67 -0.45 15.52 0.71
C ASN A 67 0.06 14.21 1.30
N PHE A 68 -0.44 13.09 0.81
CA PHE A 68 -0.01 11.78 1.27
C PHE A 68 1.48 11.56 0.95
N TYR A 69 1.87 11.78 -0.30
CA TYR A 69 3.26 11.56 -0.69
C TYR A 69 4.22 12.57 -0.06
N ALA A 70 3.76 13.78 0.24
CA ALA A 70 4.60 14.77 0.89
C ALA A 70 5.06 14.34 2.28
N LYS A 71 4.34 13.44 2.91
CA LYS A 71 4.67 12.95 4.26
C LYS A 71 5.58 11.73 4.25
N ILE A 72 5.89 11.20 3.08
CA ILE A 72 6.66 9.96 2.97
C ILE A 72 8.01 10.26 2.34
N ASP A 73 9.06 9.82 3.03
CA ASP A 73 10.43 9.95 2.53
C ASP A 73 10.91 8.63 1.94
N ASN A 74 11.73 8.72 0.91
CA ASN A 74 12.48 7.57 0.40
C ASN A 74 11.62 6.39 -0.05
N ILE A 75 10.68 6.66 -0.98
CA ILE A 75 9.90 5.59 -1.60
C ILE A 75 10.79 4.87 -2.61
N ASP A 76 10.97 3.57 -2.43
CA ASP A 76 11.76 2.76 -3.36
C ASP A 76 10.94 2.28 -4.55
N VAL A 77 9.68 1.89 -4.30
CA VAL A 77 8.80 1.37 -5.35
C VAL A 77 7.39 1.89 -5.13
N LEU A 78 6.76 2.33 -6.21
CA LEU A 78 5.35 2.66 -6.21
C LEU A 78 4.65 1.67 -7.15
N PHE A 79 3.84 0.80 -6.59
CA PHE A 79 3.04 -0.13 -7.36
C PHE A 79 1.62 0.42 -7.45
N HIS A 80 1.25 0.86 -8.64
CA HIS A 80 -0.06 1.43 -8.87
C HIS A 80 -0.99 0.36 -9.45
N ALA A 81 -1.72 -0.31 -8.59
CA ALA A 81 -2.70 -1.29 -9.03
C ALA A 81 -3.95 -0.57 -9.49
N VAL A 82 -4.44 -0.93 -10.67
CA VAL A 82 -5.69 -0.39 -11.17
C VAL A 82 -6.77 -1.42 -10.88
N GLY A 83 -7.72 -1.06 -10.06
CA GLY A 83 -8.81 -1.94 -9.70
C GLY A 83 -9.85 -2.01 -10.80
N PHE A 84 -10.23 -3.19 -11.17
CA PHE A 84 -11.34 -3.42 -12.06
C PHE A 84 -12.35 -4.29 -11.37
#